data_cb55fc0452f720d9a5ab8beb084c8629
#
_entry.id   cb55fc0452f720d9a5ab8beb084c8629
#
_cell.length_a   1.000
_cell.length_b   1.000
_cell.length_c   1.000
_cell.angle_alpha   90.00
_cell.angle_beta   90.00
_cell.angle_gamma   90.00
#
_symmetry.space_group_name_H-M   'P 1'
#
loop_
_entity.id
_entity.type
_entity.pdbx_description
1 polymer ?
#
loop_
_entity_poly.entity_id
_entity_poly.type
_entity_poly.pdbx_seq_one_letter_code
_entity_poly.pdbx_strand_id
1 'polypeptide(L)'
;MDFLNRVFIPNRRQRELRELCRYRKSLIVDLGAEKNRLQKMLEGANIKLSGTISDINGKSGKALLDYIVSGEIFDDEAYERLLAEKLISKRLKAPKKQLIKDMQGCISPIQAKMIKVIRTHISELEAHIKELNDDISNHLNEEEENAVELIKDIPGISDTSAQTIVSIIGTDMSRFPTSGALCSWGGLCPGNHESAGKRKNGRTNKGNKLLRSTLVVCAHSAVLKKDSYFGEMYKRIASHRGRKRAIVAVAHAILQIIWQLLKKNERYEDLGSDYFEKKNHKNKLVSTLKRLENFGITLMPEQLAQVAF
;
A
#
# COMPACT_ATOMS: atom_id res chain seq x y z
N MET A 1 14.27 -8.80 -40.74
CA MET A 1 14.40 -9.18 -39.32
C MET A 1 14.16 -7.93 -38.46
N ASP A 2 12.93 -7.73 -37.99
CA ASP A 2 12.60 -6.61 -37.11
C ASP A 2 13.08 -6.94 -35.69
N PHE A 3 14.29 -6.51 -35.35
CA PHE A 3 14.84 -6.63 -33.99
C PHE A 3 14.33 -5.56 -33.00
N LEU A 4 13.45 -4.69 -33.46
CA LEU A 4 12.84 -3.70 -32.58
C LEU A 4 11.59 -4.30 -31.94
N ASN A 5 11.71 -4.75 -30.68
CA ASN A 5 10.55 -4.98 -29.83
C ASN A 5 9.66 -3.73 -29.90
N ARG A 6 8.47 -3.86 -30.44
CA ARG A 6 7.50 -2.74 -30.53
C ARG A 6 7.25 -2.21 -29.12
N VAL A 7 7.89 -1.08 -28.81
CA VAL A 7 7.66 -0.39 -27.54
C VAL A 7 6.28 0.28 -27.64
N PHE A 8 5.39 -0.11 -26.78
CA PHE A 8 4.08 0.55 -26.69
C PHE A 8 4.26 1.99 -26.20
N ILE A 9 3.86 2.94 -27.04
CA ILE A 9 3.80 4.36 -26.70
C ILE A 9 2.34 4.66 -26.33
N PRO A 10 2.03 5.03 -25.07
CA PRO A 10 0.67 5.43 -24.68
C PRO A 10 0.20 6.64 -25.48
N ASN A 11 -1.11 6.75 -25.68
CA ASN A 11 -1.70 7.95 -26.26
C ASN A 11 -1.43 9.19 -25.40
N ARG A 12 -1.66 10.39 -25.94
CA ARG A 12 -1.39 11.65 -25.25
C ARG A 12 -2.09 11.73 -23.91
N ARG A 13 -3.38 11.40 -23.86
CA ARG A 13 -4.19 11.45 -22.67
C ARG A 13 -3.65 10.53 -21.54
N GLN A 14 -3.31 9.29 -21.86
CA GLN A 14 -2.73 8.38 -20.88
C GLN A 14 -1.35 8.86 -20.38
N ARG A 15 -0.59 9.58 -21.22
CA ARG A 15 0.67 10.19 -20.78
C ARG A 15 0.43 11.33 -19.80
N GLU A 16 -0.53 12.21 -20.07
CA GLU A 16 -0.94 13.31 -19.19
C GLU A 16 -1.42 12.76 -17.83
N LEU A 17 -2.29 11.74 -17.82
CA LEU A 17 -2.73 11.08 -16.60
C LEU A 17 -1.56 10.47 -15.80
N ARG A 18 -0.58 9.88 -16.48
CA ARG A 18 0.65 9.37 -15.83
C ARG A 18 1.47 10.48 -15.19
N GLU A 19 1.56 11.62 -15.83
CA GLU A 19 2.30 12.78 -15.32
C GLU A 19 1.63 13.33 -14.07
N LEU A 20 0.32 13.51 -14.08
CA LEU A 20 -0.47 13.92 -12.91
C LEU A 20 -0.26 12.94 -11.73
N CYS A 21 -0.40 11.63 -11.96
CA CYS A 21 -0.19 10.62 -10.93
C CYS A 21 1.25 10.58 -10.41
N ARG A 22 2.25 10.81 -11.26
CA ARG A 22 3.65 10.88 -10.85
C ARG A 22 3.91 12.11 -9.98
N TYR A 23 3.40 13.26 -10.41
CA TYR A 23 3.59 14.50 -9.67
C TYR A 23 2.88 14.43 -8.31
N ARG A 24 1.64 13.95 -8.27
CA ARG A 24 0.94 13.67 -7.01
C ARG A 24 1.76 12.78 -6.09
N LYS A 25 2.39 11.72 -6.61
CA LYS A 25 3.25 10.85 -5.82
C LYS A 25 4.47 11.58 -5.25
N SER A 26 5.07 12.49 -6.02
CA SER A 26 6.18 13.33 -5.54
C SER A 26 5.72 14.20 -4.38
N LEU A 27 4.59 14.93 -4.52
CA LEU A 27 4.06 15.78 -3.44
C LEU A 27 3.72 14.98 -2.18
N ILE A 28 3.21 13.75 -2.30
CA ILE A 28 2.98 12.87 -1.14
C ILE A 28 4.30 12.52 -0.42
N VAL A 29 5.38 12.30 -1.16
CA VAL A 29 6.70 12.04 -0.57
C VAL A 29 7.23 13.29 0.12
N ASP A 30 7.10 14.46 -0.50
CA ASP A 30 7.53 15.74 0.04
C ASP A 30 6.74 16.09 1.31
N LEU A 31 5.42 15.87 1.29
CA LEU A 31 4.57 16.01 2.48
C LEU A 31 5.04 15.11 3.65
N GLY A 32 5.39 13.86 3.35
CA GLY A 32 5.96 12.95 4.35
C GLY A 32 7.30 13.45 4.90
N ALA A 33 8.14 14.02 4.05
CA ALA A 33 9.42 14.60 4.46
C ALA A 33 9.22 15.82 5.36
N GLU A 34 8.26 16.71 5.05
CA GLU A 34 7.94 17.86 5.90
C GLU A 34 7.36 17.46 7.24
N LYS A 35 6.46 16.48 7.28
CA LYS A 35 5.93 15.92 8.54
C LYS A 35 7.05 15.34 9.42
N ASN A 36 8.04 14.68 8.82
CA ASN A 36 9.21 14.18 9.53
C ASN A 36 10.14 15.33 10.03
N ARG A 37 10.26 16.41 9.25
CA ARG A 37 11.03 17.61 9.68
C ARG A 37 10.38 18.26 10.89
N LEU A 38 9.05 18.42 10.88
CA LEU A 38 8.29 18.93 12.02
C LEU A 38 8.54 18.09 13.27
N GLN A 39 8.44 16.78 13.16
CA GLN A 39 8.69 15.88 14.28
C GLN A 39 10.11 16.02 14.82
N LYS A 40 11.14 16.07 13.97
CA LYS A 40 12.53 16.28 14.39
C LYS A 40 12.76 17.62 15.09
N MET A 41 12.06 18.68 14.65
CA MET A 41 12.14 19.98 15.32
C MET A 41 11.58 19.91 16.73
N LEU A 42 10.46 19.24 16.94
CA LEU A 42 9.85 19.04 18.25
C LEU A 42 10.73 18.18 19.16
N GLU A 43 11.26 17.07 18.65
CA GLU A 43 12.18 16.21 19.39
C GLU A 43 13.47 16.95 19.80
N GLY A 44 14.00 17.80 18.91
CA GLY A 44 15.15 18.67 19.20
C GLY A 44 14.89 19.71 20.28
N ALA A 45 13.62 20.10 20.51
CA ALA A 45 13.15 20.93 21.58
C ALA A 45 12.75 20.16 22.86
N ASN A 46 12.99 18.85 22.89
CA ASN A 46 12.55 17.90 23.94
C ASN A 46 11.02 17.81 24.09
N ILE A 47 10.26 18.03 23.01
CA ILE A 47 8.80 17.89 22.96
C ILE A 47 8.48 16.56 22.29
N LYS A 48 7.80 15.63 23.00
CA LYS A 48 7.58 14.24 22.58
C LYS A 48 6.14 13.93 22.16
N LEU A 49 5.51 14.83 21.40
CA LEU A 49 4.11 14.69 21.00
C LEU A 49 3.79 13.39 20.25
N SER A 50 4.72 12.85 19.47
CA SER A 50 4.51 11.60 18.71
C SER A 50 4.23 10.37 19.61
N GLY A 51 4.66 10.42 20.87
CA GLY A 51 4.37 9.38 21.87
C GLY A 51 2.97 9.48 22.47
N THR A 52 2.44 10.69 22.56
CA THR A 52 1.21 11.03 23.31
C THR A 52 -0.02 11.22 22.46
N ILE A 53 0.14 11.64 21.20
CA ILE A 53 -0.96 11.79 20.26
C ILE A 53 -0.73 10.90 19.02
N SER A 54 -1.81 10.46 18.41
CA SER A 54 -1.76 9.56 17.24
C SER A 54 -1.36 10.30 15.96
N ASP A 55 -1.73 11.58 15.85
CA ASP A 55 -1.44 12.41 14.67
C ASP A 55 -1.13 13.86 15.09
N ILE A 56 0.12 14.26 14.89
CA ILE A 56 0.61 15.63 15.17
C ILE A 56 -0.02 16.66 14.22
N ASN A 57 -0.42 16.25 13.03
CA ASN A 57 -1.03 17.13 12.04
C ASN A 57 -2.56 17.13 12.08
N GLY A 58 -3.16 16.29 12.92
CA GLY A 58 -4.60 16.27 13.19
C GLY A 58 -5.07 17.47 14.01
N LYS A 59 -6.38 17.57 14.24
CA LYS A 59 -7.00 18.70 14.95
C LYS A 59 -6.33 18.98 16.29
N SER A 60 -6.21 17.98 17.16
CA SER A 60 -5.57 18.13 18.47
C SER A 60 -4.08 18.46 18.37
N GLY A 61 -3.37 17.86 17.41
CA GLY A 61 -1.97 18.15 17.18
C GLY A 61 -1.74 19.59 16.73
N LYS A 62 -2.56 20.12 15.83
CA LYS A 62 -2.50 21.52 15.39
C LYS A 62 -2.69 22.49 16.54
N ALA A 63 -3.68 22.25 17.40
CA ALA A 63 -3.93 23.10 18.57
C ALA A 63 -2.74 23.08 19.57
N LEU A 64 -2.16 21.90 19.83
CA LEU A 64 -0.99 21.78 20.68
C LEU A 64 0.24 22.45 20.05
N LEU A 65 0.41 22.37 18.73
CA LEU A 65 1.47 23.06 18.01
C LEU A 65 1.32 24.59 18.08
N ASP A 66 0.09 25.12 17.98
CA ASP A 66 -0.18 26.54 18.16
C ASP A 66 0.23 27.00 19.54
N TYR A 67 -0.10 26.18 20.56
CA TYR A 67 0.28 26.44 21.94
C TYR A 67 1.81 26.43 22.14
N ILE A 68 2.50 25.46 21.58
CA ILE A 68 3.97 25.36 21.60
C ILE A 68 4.61 26.61 20.98
N VAL A 69 4.07 27.05 19.85
CA VAL A 69 4.60 28.19 19.09
C VAL A 69 4.32 29.53 19.77
N SER A 70 3.26 29.62 20.62
CA SER A 70 3.00 30.84 21.43
C SER A 70 4.06 31.04 22.51
N GLY A 71 4.74 29.97 22.92
CA GLY A 71 5.74 30.02 24.02
C GLY A 71 5.11 30.03 25.42
N GLU A 72 3.81 29.81 25.53
CA GLU A 72 3.13 29.67 26.81
C GLU A 72 3.44 28.33 27.47
N ILE A 73 3.42 28.30 28.81
CA ILE A 73 3.61 27.06 29.57
C ILE A 73 2.38 26.22 29.51
N PHE A 74 2.53 24.97 29.05
CA PHE A 74 1.42 24.02 28.98
C PHE A 74 1.25 23.30 30.32
N ASP A 75 0.22 23.68 31.05
CA ASP A 75 -0.13 23.18 32.38
C ASP A 75 -1.53 22.56 32.43
N ASP A 76 -2.03 22.28 33.63
CA ASP A 76 -3.37 21.74 33.86
C ASP A 76 -4.49 22.67 33.40
N GLU A 77 -4.33 23.98 33.57
CA GLU A 77 -5.32 25.00 33.17
C GLU A 77 -5.39 25.10 31.65
N ALA A 78 -4.24 25.13 30.99
CA ALA A 78 -4.13 25.13 29.55
C ALA A 78 -4.79 23.88 28.93
N TYR A 79 -4.56 22.70 29.52
CA TYR A 79 -5.20 21.47 29.08
C TYR A 79 -6.72 21.56 29.16
N GLU A 80 -7.27 21.97 30.31
CA GLU A 80 -8.72 22.08 30.51
C GLU A 80 -9.34 23.14 29.58
N ARG A 81 -8.68 24.25 29.34
CA ARG A 81 -9.10 25.29 28.38
C ARG A 81 -9.22 24.71 26.98
N LEU A 82 -8.16 24.06 26.46
CA LEU A 82 -8.18 23.47 25.13
C LEU A 82 -9.23 22.35 25.02
N LEU A 83 -9.49 21.64 26.12
CA LEU A 83 -10.50 20.59 26.15
C LEU A 83 -11.93 21.20 26.15
N ALA A 84 -12.18 22.27 26.91
CA ALA A 84 -13.45 22.99 26.97
C ALA A 84 -13.79 23.62 25.60
N GLU A 85 -12.80 24.18 24.92
CA GLU A 85 -12.91 24.73 23.57
C GLU A 85 -13.00 23.65 22.48
N LYS A 86 -12.99 22.38 22.83
CA LYS A 86 -13.02 21.21 21.92
C LYS A 86 -11.90 21.23 20.87
N LEU A 87 -10.79 21.86 21.18
CA LEU A 87 -9.58 21.90 20.34
C LEU A 87 -8.77 20.61 20.48
N ILE A 88 -8.78 19.97 21.66
CA ILE A 88 -8.19 18.65 21.87
C ILE A 88 -9.27 17.61 22.17
N SER A 89 -9.01 16.35 21.84
CA SER A 89 -9.93 15.24 22.06
C SER A 89 -9.81 14.70 23.49
N LYS A 90 -10.96 14.32 24.09
CA LYS A 90 -10.98 13.55 25.36
C LYS A 90 -10.33 12.17 25.24
N ARG A 91 -10.24 11.62 24.01
CA ARG A 91 -9.68 10.30 23.72
C ARG A 91 -8.26 10.42 23.16
N LEU A 92 -7.37 11.08 23.90
CA LEU A 92 -5.96 11.10 23.55
C LEU A 92 -5.30 9.73 23.84
N LYS A 93 -4.24 9.41 23.13
CA LYS A 93 -3.49 8.17 23.28
C LYS A 93 -2.86 8.04 24.67
N ALA A 94 -2.42 9.15 25.26
CA ALA A 94 -1.79 9.21 26.56
C ALA A 94 -2.67 9.96 27.58
N PRO A 95 -2.51 9.65 28.89
CA PRO A 95 -3.17 10.38 29.96
C PRO A 95 -2.68 11.83 30.04
N LYS A 96 -3.54 12.73 30.55
CA LYS A 96 -3.29 14.17 30.71
C LYS A 96 -1.88 14.49 31.28
N LYS A 97 -1.52 13.83 32.39
CA LYS A 97 -0.21 14.05 33.06
C LYS A 97 0.99 13.77 32.13
N GLN A 98 0.88 12.75 31.29
CA GLN A 98 1.94 12.42 30.33
C GLN A 98 2.01 13.46 29.22
N LEU A 99 0.88 13.94 28.71
CA LEU A 99 0.84 14.98 27.68
C LEU A 99 1.49 16.27 28.20
N ILE A 100 1.13 16.72 29.42
CA ILE A 100 1.71 17.91 30.03
C ILE A 100 3.23 17.75 30.15
N LYS A 101 3.71 16.59 30.62
CA LYS A 101 5.15 16.31 30.72
C LYS A 101 5.84 16.32 29.34
N ASP A 102 5.23 15.75 28.33
CA ASP A 102 5.80 15.67 26.99
C ASP A 102 5.76 17.01 26.22
N MET A 103 4.98 17.96 26.71
CA MET A 103 4.92 19.35 26.23
C MET A 103 5.91 20.29 26.92
N GLN A 104 6.59 19.85 28.00
CA GLN A 104 7.56 20.67 28.77
C GLN A 104 8.92 20.76 28.07
N GLY A 105 8.93 21.07 26.78
CA GLY A 105 10.16 21.38 26.06
C GLY A 105 10.41 22.90 25.98
N CYS A 106 11.59 23.25 25.56
CA CYS A 106 11.94 24.66 25.34
C CYS A 106 12.16 24.92 23.85
N ILE A 107 11.32 25.78 23.27
CA ILE A 107 11.46 26.22 21.88
C ILE A 107 12.07 27.63 21.82
N SER A 108 13.15 27.75 21.06
CA SER A 108 13.71 29.07 20.74
C SER A 108 12.79 29.82 19.75
N PRO A 109 12.87 31.18 19.74
CA PRO A 109 12.12 31.98 18.76
C PRO A 109 12.40 31.57 17.30
N ILE A 110 13.61 31.12 16.99
CA ILE A 110 14.00 30.63 15.67
C ILE A 110 13.30 29.33 15.37
N GLN A 111 13.28 28.39 16.31
CA GLN A 111 12.55 27.10 16.13
C GLN A 111 11.05 27.33 15.96
N ALA A 112 10.43 28.23 16.74
CA ALA A 112 9.04 28.61 16.61
C ALA A 112 8.74 29.14 15.20
N LYS A 113 9.60 30.00 14.65
CA LYS A 113 9.50 30.52 13.29
C LYS A 113 9.61 29.38 12.25
N MET A 114 10.57 28.48 12.42
CA MET A 114 10.75 27.34 11.50
C MET A 114 9.53 26.39 11.54
N ILE A 115 8.98 26.09 12.71
CA ILE A 115 7.76 25.28 12.84
C ILE A 115 6.59 25.92 12.09
N LYS A 116 6.41 27.26 12.18
CA LYS A 116 5.38 27.97 11.42
C LYS A 116 5.57 27.78 9.91
N VAL A 117 6.80 27.97 9.40
CA VAL A 117 7.10 27.79 7.97
C VAL A 117 6.82 26.34 7.52
N ILE A 118 7.28 25.34 8.27
CA ILE A 118 7.03 23.93 7.95
C ILE A 118 5.52 23.62 7.92
N ARG A 119 4.75 24.14 8.89
CA ARG A 119 3.30 23.94 8.94
C ARG A 119 2.57 24.59 7.76
N THR A 120 2.97 25.79 7.35
CA THR A 120 2.43 26.46 6.16
C THR A 120 2.70 25.58 4.92
N HIS A 121 3.93 25.13 4.73
CA HIS A 121 4.29 24.27 3.61
C HIS A 121 3.55 22.92 3.63
N ILE A 122 3.34 22.30 4.80
CA ILE A 122 2.47 21.10 4.91
C ILE A 122 1.06 21.40 4.41
N SER A 123 0.47 22.54 4.81
CA SER A 123 -0.89 22.92 4.38
C SER A 123 -0.97 23.18 2.88
N GLU A 124 0.02 23.81 2.29
CA GLU A 124 0.12 24.03 0.85
C GLU A 124 0.24 22.72 0.07
N LEU A 125 1.10 21.81 0.53
CA LEU A 125 1.23 20.49 -0.08
C LEU A 125 -0.06 19.67 0.02
N GLU A 126 -0.77 19.73 1.15
CA GLU A 126 -2.07 19.06 1.31
C GLU A 126 -3.14 19.64 0.36
N ALA A 127 -3.14 20.97 0.14
CA ALA A 127 -4.02 21.63 -0.80
C ALA A 127 -3.72 21.23 -2.26
N HIS A 128 -2.45 21.27 -2.67
CA HIS A 128 -2.03 20.85 -4.02
C HIS A 128 -2.31 19.36 -4.29
N ILE A 129 -2.12 18.48 -3.30
CA ILE A 129 -2.46 17.05 -3.45
C ILE A 129 -3.96 16.88 -3.65
N LYS A 130 -4.79 17.67 -2.96
CA LYS A 130 -6.24 17.64 -3.12
C LYS A 130 -6.64 18.11 -4.53
N GLU A 131 -6.12 19.24 -5.00
CA GLU A 131 -6.35 19.75 -6.35
C GLU A 131 -5.97 18.71 -7.42
N LEU A 132 -4.78 18.09 -7.30
CA LEU A 132 -4.38 17.03 -8.21
C LEU A 132 -5.26 15.78 -8.15
N ASN A 133 -5.85 15.46 -7.00
CA ASN A 133 -6.82 14.37 -6.92
C ASN A 133 -8.08 14.68 -7.71
N ASP A 134 -8.58 15.92 -7.62
CA ASP A 134 -9.75 16.39 -8.36
C ASP A 134 -9.44 16.41 -9.87
N ASP A 135 -8.28 16.94 -10.27
CA ASP A 135 -7.82 16.94 -11.67
C ASP A 135 -7.70 15.54 -12.25
N ILE A 136 -7.10 14.59 -11.51
CA ILE A 136 -6.97 13.21 -11.93
C ILE A 136 -8.35 12.58 -12.12
N SER A 137 -9.28 12.79 -11.17
CA SER A 137 -10.63 12.26 -11.27
C SER A 137 -11.38 12.82 -12.49
N ASN A 138 -11.27 14.12 -12.76
CA ASN A 138 -11.88 14.77 -13.91
C ASN A 138 -11.24 14.35 -15.26
N HIS A 139 -10.00 13.85 -15.22
CA HIS A 139 -9.28 13.42 -16.42
C HIS A 139 -9.55 11.95 -16.78
N LEU A 140 -10.10 11.15 -15.89
CA LEU A 140 -10.51 9.77 -16.19
C LEU A 140 -11.67 9.73 -17.18
N ASN A 141 -11.68 8.76 -18.09
CA ASN A 141 -12.86 8.44 -18.89
C ASN A 141 -13.67 7.33 -18.21
N GLU A 142 -14.85 7.06 -18.76
CA GLU A 142 -15.77 6.05 -18.23
C GLU A 142 -15.14 4.64 -18.12
N GLU A 143 -14.33 4.24 -19.09
CA GLU A 143 -13.62 2.94 -19.03
C GLU A 143 -12.56 2.91 -17.91
N GLU A 144 -11.84 4.01 -17.72
CA GLU A 144 -10.82 4.14 -16.69
C GLU A 144 -11.45 4.25 -15.30
N GLU A 145 -12.57 4.96 -15.16
CA GLU A 145 -13.36 5.02 -13.92
C GLU A 145 -13.87 3.63 -13.53
N ASN A 146 -14.47 2.90 -14.47
CA ASN A 146 -14.90 1.53 -14.25
C ASN A 146 -13.73 0.62 -13.84
N ALA A 147 -12.58 0.75 -14.49
CA ALA A 147 -11.38 0.01 -14.14
C ALA A 147 -10.87 0.35 -12.74
N VAL A 148 -10.90 1.62 -12.34
CA VAL A 148 -10.55 2.07 -10.98
C VAL A 148 -11.49 1.44 -9.96
N GLU A 149 -12.81 1.47 -10.19
CA GLU A 149 -13.79 0.86 -9.28
C GLU A 149 -13.60 -0.65 -9.14
N LEU A 150 -13.37 -1.37 -10.25
CA LEU A 150 -13.12 -2.82 -10.22
C LEU A 150 -11.89 -3.19 -9.36
N ILE A 151 -10.80 -2.45 -9.51
CA ILE A 151 -9.57 -2.79 -8.77
C ILE A 151 -9.57 -2.32 -7.32
N LYS A 152 -10.41 -1.38 -6.94
CA LYS A 152 -10.61 -0.93 -5.55
C LYS A 152 -11.24 -2.01 -4.66
N ASP A 153 -11.99 -2.93 -5.24
CA ASP A 153 -12.55 -4.07 -4.51
C ASP A 153 -11.44 -4.98 -3.93
N ILE A 154 -10.23 -4.91 -4.48
CA ILE A 154 -9.08 -5.66 -3.96
C ILE A 154 -8.61 -5.06 -2.63
N PRO A 155 -8.52 -5.84 -1.54
CA PRO A 155 -8.03 -5.35 -0.26
C PRO A 155 -6.69 -4.64 -0.36
N GLY A 156 -6.60 -3.46 0.27
CA GLY A 156 -5.38 -2.67 0.32
C GLY A 156 -5.16 -1.74 -0.86
N ILE A 157 -6.07 -1.68 -1.83
CA ILE A 157 -6.04 -0.70 -2.92
C ILE A 157 -6.97 0.47 -2.57
N SER A 158 -6.40 1.66 -2.46
CA SER A 158 -7.13 2.94 -2.32
C SER A 158 -7.40 3.56 -3.69
N ASP A 159 -8.29 4.57 -3.74
CA ASP A 159 -8.55 5.38 -4.96
C ASP A 159 -7.25 5.87 -5.60
N THR A 160 -6.39 6.48 -4.80
CA THR A 160 -5.09 7.00 -5.26
C THR A 160 -4.21 5.91 -5.88
N SER A 161 -4.19 4.72 -5.29
CA SER A 161 -3.42 3.59 -5.81
C SER A 161 -4.05 3.03 -7.08
N ALA A 162 -5.38 2.91 -7.12
CA ALA A 162 -6.13 2.43 -8.28
C ALA A 162 -5.91 3.33 -9.50
N GLN A 163 -6.12 4.65 -9.34
CA GLN A 163 -5.85 5.64 -10.37
C GLN A 163 -4.42 5.57 -10.89
N THR A 164 -3.44 5.46 -9.97
CA THR A 164 -2.03 5.32 -10.34
C THR A 164 -1.77 4.04 -11.14
N ILE A 165 -2.36 2.91 -10.74
CA ILE A 165 -2.21 1.63 -11.44
C ILE A 165 -2.82 1.74 -12.83
N VAL A 166 -4.09 2.19 -12.96
CA VAL A 166 -4.79 2.35 -14.25
C VAL A 166 -4.04 3.31 -15.17
N SER A 167 -3.53 4.44 -14.67
CA SER A 167 -2.74 5.37 -15.49
C SER A 167 -1.50 4.71 -16.12
N ILE A 168 -0.91 3.72 -15.44
CA ILE A 168 0.32 3.05 -15.90
C ILE A 168 0.01 1.89 -16.85
N ILE A 169 -0.93 1.01 -16.49
CA ILE A 169 -1.20 -0.20 -17.29
C ILE A 169 -2.25 0.03 -18.37
N GLY A 170 -3.15 1.02 -18.20
CA GLY A 170 -4.33 1.23 -19.04
C GLY A 170 -5.43 0.24 -18.74
N THR A 171 -6.51 0.30 -19.53
CA THR A 171 -7.67 -0.61 -19.44
C THR A 171 -7.58 -1.79 -20.41
N ASP A 172 -6.92 -1.61 -21.56
CA ASP A 172 -6.76 -2.62 -22.59
C ASP A 172 -5.72 -3.68 -22.21
N MET A 173 -6.17 -4.84 -21.77
CA MET A 173 -5.34 -6.00 -21.40
C MET A 173 -4.89 -6.84 -22.60
N SER A 174 -5.32 -6.55 -23.83
CA SER A 174 -4.82 -7.23 -25.04
C SER A 174 -3.33 -7.05 -25.25
N ARG A 175 -2.78 -5.96 -24.72
CA ARG A 175 -1.33 -5.64 -24.72
C ARG A 175 -0.48 -6.62 -23.93
N PHE A 176 -1.06 -7.31 -22.99
CA PHE A 176 -0.40 -8.29 -22.15
C PHE A 176 -1.03 -9.65 -22.35
N PRO A 177 -0.41 -10.53 -23.19
CA PRO A 177 -1.00 -11.83 -23.53
C PRO A 177 -1.37 -12.67 -22.31
N THR A 178 -0.61 -12.52 -21.22
CA THR A 178 -0.84 -13.23 -19.95
C THR A 178 -0.62 -12.30 -18.75
N SER A 179 -1.21 -12.64 -17.62
CA SER A 179 -0.94 -11.94 -16.35
C SER A 179 0.55 -11.98 -15.97
N GLY A 180 1.26 -13.06 -16.33
CA GLY A 180 2.70 -13.19 -16.14
C GLY A 180 3.51 -12.17 -16.97
N ALA A 181 3.06 -11.86 -18.20
CA ALA A 181 3.67 -10.84 -19.05
C ALA A 181 3.56 -9.45 -18.39
N LEU A 182 2.39 -9.09 -17.86
CA LEU A 182 2.18 -7.85 -17.11
C LEU A 182 3.06 -7.80 -15.85
N CYS A 183 3.14 -8.90 -15.09
CA CYS A 183 3.96 -8.96 -13.88
C CYS A 183 5.47 -8.82 -14.19
N SER A 184 5.92 -9.40 -15.28
CA SER A 184 7.31 -9.27 -15.75
C SER A 184 7.62 -7.83 -16.17
N TRP A 185 6.74 -7.21 -16.95
CA TRP A 185 6.85 -5.81 -17.35
C TRP A 185 6.80 -4.86 -16.12
N GLY A 186 5.96 -5.16 -15.14
CA GLY A 186 5.86 -4.43 -13.88
C GLY A 186 7.07 -4.59 -12.96
N GLY A 187 7.99 -5.51 -13.25
CA GLY A 187 9.18 -5.76 -12.43
C GLY A 187 8.90 -6.50 -11.13
N LEU A 188 7.85 -7.32 -11.08
CA LEU A 188 7.47 -8.13 -9.91
C LEU A 188 7.85 -9.61 -10.06
N CYS A 189 8.26 -10.05 -11.25
CA CYS A 189 8.77 -11.39 -11.46
C CYS A 189 10.22 -11.54 -10.98
N PRO A 190 10.61 -12.70 -10.45
CA PRO A 190 12.00 -12.97 -10.13
C PRO A 190 12.85 -12.95 -11.41
N GLY A 191 14.04 -12.35 -11.31
CA GLY A 191 15.01 -12.39 -12.38
C GLY A 191 15.57 -13.78 -12.58
N ASN A 192 15.84 -14.15 -13.83
CA ASN A 192 16.46 -15.42 -14.18
C ASN A 192 18.00 -15.26 -14.19
N HIS A 193 18.59 -15.21 -12.98
CA HIS A 193 20.04 -15.17 -12.79
C HIS A 193 20.54 -16.55 -12.37
N GLU A 194 20.57 -17.46 -13.33
CA GLU A 194 21.00 -18.83 -13.13
C GLU A 194 22.21 -19.14 -14.02
N SER A 195 23.19 -19.85 -13.49
CA SER A 195 24.36 -20.30 -14.23
C SER A 195 24.73 -21.70 -13.73
N ALA A 196 24.88 -22.65 -14.65
CA ALA A 196 25.18 -24.05 -14.34
C ALA A 196 24.25 -24.67 -13.31
N GLY A 197 22.94 -24.46 -13.44
CA GLY A 197 21.90 -24.96 -12.53
C GLY A 197 21.88 -24.30 -11.14
N LYS A 198 22.76 -23.33 -10.87
CA LYS A 198 22.79 -22.61 -9.58
C LYS A 198 22.21 -21.20 -9.72
N ARG A 199 21.16 -20.92 -8.95
CA ARG A 199 20.53 -19.60 -8.88
C ARG A 199 21.43 -18.63 -8.12
N LYS A 200 22.00 -17.64 -8.83
CA LYS A 200 22.93 -16.66 -8.24
C LYS A 200 22.24 -15.60 -7.41
N ASN A 201 21.00 -15.23 -7.78
CA ASN A 201 20.31 -14.15 -7.08
C ASN A 201 18.78 -14.28 -7.26
N GLY A 202 18.02 -13.82 -6.26
CA GLY A 202 16.55 -13.81 -6.26
C GLY A 202 15.94 -12.42 -6.42
N ARG A 203 16.71 -11.44 -6.98
CA ARG A 203 16.17 -10.09 -7.25
C ARG A 203 15.13 -10.16 -8.36
N THR A 204 14.15 -9.28 -8.30
CA THR A 204 13.15 -9.13 -9.35
C THR A 204 13.75 -8.42 -10.55
N ASN A 205 13.16 -8.62 -11.74
CA ASN A 205 13.51 -7.90 -12.95
C ASN A 205 13.35 -6.38 -12.77
N LYS A 206 14.07 -5.62 -13.62
CA LYS A 206 13.80 -4.18 -13.76
C LYS A 206 12.44 -4.00 -14.43
N GLY A 207 11.65 -3.03 -13.94
CA GLY A 207 10.34 -2.74 -14.48
C GLY A 207 9.89 -1.33 -14.08
N ASN A 208 8.60 -1.03 -14.20
CA ASN A 208 8.06 0.26 -13.84
C ASN A 208 8.15 0.50 -12.32
N LYS A 209 9.03 1.43 -11.92
CA LYS A 209 9.29 1.73 -10.50
C LYS A 209 8.06 2.23 -9.76
N LEU A 210 7.22 3.06 -10.42
CA LEU A 210 6.03 3.62 -9.81
C LEU A 210 4.99 2.53 -9.57
N LEU A 211 4.68 1.71 -10.58
CA LEU A 211 3.77 0.57 -10.45
C LEU A 211 4.20 -0.38 -9.34
N ARG A 212 5.48 -0.77 -9.35
CA ARG A 212 6.03 -1.66 -8.33
C ARG A 212 5.91 -1.09 -6.92
N SER A 213 6.29 0.17 -6.70
CA SER A 213 6.20 0.80 -5.38
C SER A 213 4.76 0.92 -4.91
N THR A 214 3.82 1.26 -5.80
CA THR A 214 2.39 1.34 -5.49
C THR A 214 1.84 -0.03 -5.08
N LEU A 215 2.13 -1.08 -5.86
CA LEU A 215 1.66 -2.44 -5.55
C LEU A 215 2.28 -3.01 -4.26
N VAL A 216 3.53 -2.67 -3.93
CA VAL A 216 4.14 -3.05 -2.66
C VAL A 216 3.43 -2.38 -1.48
N VAL A 217 3.06 -1.09 -1.60
CA VAL A 217 2.26 -0.40 -0.58
C VAL A 217 0.87 -1.05 -0.44
N CYS A 218 0.19 -1.33 -1.55
CA CYS A 218 -1.08 -2.05 -1.54
C CYS A 218 -0.95 -3.43 -0.87
N ALA A 219 0.12 -4.18 -1.16
CA ALA A 219 0.37 -5.47 -0.53
C ALA A 219 0.57 -5.37 0.98
N HIS A 220 1.28 -4.35 1.48
CA HIS A 220 1.39 -4.11 2.91
C HIS A 220 0.04 -3.89 3.59
N SER A 221 -0.86 -3.15 2.95
CA SER A 221 -2.22 -2.94 3.46
C SER A 221 -3.09 -4.20 3.35
N ALA A 222 -3.00 -4.92 2.21
CA ALA A 222 -3.79 -6.12 1.95
C ALA A 222 -3.55 -7.24 2.97
N VAL A 223 -2.30 -7.43 3.40
CA VAL A 223 -1.94 -8.50 4.35
C VAL A 223 -2.41 -8.23 5.78
N LEU A 224 -2.84 -7.00 6.09
CA LEU A 224 -3.40 -6.64 7.40
C LEU A 224 -4.88 -7.01 7.53
N LYS A 225 -5.57 -7.27 6.42
CA LYS A 225 -6.96 -7.74 6.44
C LYS A 225 -7.02 -9.12 7.08
N LYS A 226 -7.79 -9.25 8.16
CA LYS A 226 -8.00 -10.53 8.84
C LYS A 226 -8.75 -11.50 7.92
N ASP A 227 -8.51 -12.79 8.11
CA ASP A 227 -9.21 -13.90 7.44
C ASP A 227 -9.26 -13.75 5.91
N SER A 228 -8.18 -13.23 5.30
CA SER A 228 -8.06 -12.97 3.87
C SER A 228 -7.05 -13.88 3.18
N TYR A 229 -7.28 -14.12 1.89
CA TYR A 229 -6.35 -14.84 1.02
C TYR A 229 -4.92 -14.26 1.08
N PHE A 230 -4.78 -12.92 1.02
CA PHE A 230 -3.48 -12.26 1.01
C PHE A 230 -2.76 -12.38 2.36
N GLY A 231 -3.50 -12.32 3.47
CA GLY A 231 -2.95 -12.51 4.81
C GLY A 231 -2.33 -13.90 4.97
N GLU A 232 -3.04 -14.96 4.57
CA GLU A 232 -2.55 -16.33 4.64
C GLU A 232 -1.42 -16.61 3.63
N MET A 233 -1.52 -16.08 2.41
CA MET A 233 -0.43 -16.15 1.44
C MET A 233 0.86 -15.54 2.00
N TYR A 234 0.75 -14.36 2.63
CA TYR A 234 1.89 -13.70 3.26
C TYR A 234 2.51 -14.54 4.38
N LYS A 235 1.71 -14.99 5.34
CA LYS A 235 2.18 -15.81 6.48
C LYS A 235 2.93 -17.05 6.00
N ARG A 236 2.35 -17.77 5.05
CA ARG A 236 2.91 -18.98 4.46
C ARG A 236 4.26 -18.73 3.79
N ILE A 237 4.40 -17.65 3.01
CA ILE A 237 5.67 -17.34 2.32
C ILE A 237 6.68 -16.75 3.29
N ALA A 238 6.25 -15.90 4.22
CA ALA A 238 7.13 -15.22 5.17
C ALA A 238 7.86 -16.20 6.10
N SER A 239 7.21 -17.31 6.49
CA SER A 239 7.80 -18.35 7.34
C SER A 239 9.02 -19.04 6.69
N HIS A 240 9.04 -19.17 5.36
CA HIS A 240 10.11 -19.89 4.64
C HIS A 240 11.05 -19.00 3.84
N ARG A 241 10.59 -17.84 3.37
CA ARG A 241 11.33 -16.96 2.44
C ARG A 241 11.60 -15.57 2.99
N GLY A 242 11.06 -15.25 4.17
CA GLY A 242 11.19 -13.97 4.86
C GLY A 242 10.21 -12.90 4.36
N ARG A 243 9.98 -11.91 5.23
CA ARG A 243 8.93 -10.87 5.07
C ARG A 243 9.01 -10.09 3.76
N LYS A 244 10.21 -9.63 3.36
CA LYS A 244 10.39 -8.81 2.15
C LYS A 244 9.99 -9.55 0.87
N ARG A 245 10.34 -10.85 0.76
CA ARG A 245 9.96 -11.68 -0.38
C ARG A 245 8.47 -11.99 -0.39
N ALA A 246 7.87 -12.21 0.79
CA ALA A 246 6.44 -12.46 0.94
C ALA A 246 5.61 -11.26 0.44
N ILE A 247 5.96 -10.04 0.82
CA ILE A 247 5.27 -8.83 0.34
C ILE A 247 5.37 -8.69 -1.18
N VAL A 248 6.53 -8.93 -1.77
CA VAL A 248 6.68 -8.87 -3.24
C VAL A 248 5.85 -9.95 -3.94
N ALA A 249 5.73 -11.15 -3.34
CA ALA A 249 4.87 -12.21 -3.87
C ALA A 249 3.38 -11.85 -3.79
N VAL A 250 2.93 -11.20 -2.71
CA VAL A 250 1.57 -10.67 -2.60
C VAL A 250 1.33 -9.56 -3.63
N ALA A 251 2.27 -8.62 -3.80
CA ALA A 251 2.17 -7.58 -4.83
C ALA A 251 2.09 -8.16 -6.25
N HIS A 252 2.81 -9.25 -6.52
CA HIS A 252 2.73 -10.00 -7.78
C HIS A 252 1.32 -10.63 -7.95
N ALA A 253 0.78 -11.26 -6.91
CA ALA A 253 -0.56 -11.86 -6.95
C ALA A 253 -1.64 -10.78 -7.17
N ILE A 254 -1.55 -9.63 -6.50
CA ILE A 254 -2.44 -8.48 -6.72
C ILE A 254 -2.43 -8.07 -8.20
N LEU A 255 -1.25 -7.93 -8.82
CA LEU A 255 -1.16 -7.52 -10.23
C LEU A 255 -1.73 -8.59 -11.19
N GLN A 256 -1.59 -9.88 -10.87
CA GLN A 256 -2.22 -10.95 -11.63
C GLN A 256 -3.75 -10.89 -11.55
N ILE A 257 -4.28 -10.61 -10.36
CA ILE A 257 -5.72 -10.45 -10.14
C ILE A 257 -6.23 -9.22 -10.91
N ILE A 258 -5.54 -8.07 -10.82
CA ILE A 258 -5.89 -6.86 -11.59
C ILE A 258 -6.01 -7.19 -13.09
N TRP A 259 -5.04 -7.91 -13.65
CA TRP A 259 -5.09 -8.31 -15.05
C TRP A 259 -6.33 -9.15 -15.37
N GLN A 260 -6.71 -10.08 -14.48
CA GLN A 260 -7.90 -10.94 -14.69
C GLN A 260 -9.19 -10.12 -14.60
N LEU A 261 -9.33 -9.26 -13.59
CA LEU A 261 -10.50 -8.41 -13.40
C LEU A 261 -10.71 -7.48 -14.60
N LEU A 262 -9.67 -6.80 -15.06
CA LEU A 262 -9.75 -5.91 -16.21
C LEU A 262 -9.99 -6.64 -17.53
N LYS A 263 -9.44 -7.85 -17.70
CA LYS A 263 -9.66 -8.66 -18.91
C LYS A 263 -11.06 -9.20 -19.01
N LYS A 264 -11.66 -9.62 -17.89
CA LYS A 264 -12.96 -10.27 -17.83
C LYS A 264 -14.10 -9.32 -17.47
N ASN A 265 -13.76 -8.12 -16.98
CA ASN A 265 -14.70 -7.17 -16.40
C ASN A 265 -15.52 -7.77 -15.24
N GLU A 266 -14.85 -8.54 -14.37
CA GLU A 266 -15.45 -9.21 -13.20
C GLU A 266 -15.02 -8.48 -11.92
N ARG A 267 -15.85 -8.57 -10.86
CA ARG A 267 -15.50 -8.04 -9.53
C ARG A 267 -14.59 -8.99 -8.77
N TYR A 268 -13.83 -8.42 -7.81
CA TYR A 268 -12.96 -9.20 -6.95
C TYR A 268 -13.76 -10.00 -5.92
N GLU A 269 -13.46 -11.29 -5.82
CA GLU A 269 -13.94 -12.17 -4.76
C GLU A 269 -12.75 -12.69 -3.96
N ASP A 270 -12.82 -12.53 -2.61
CA ASP A 270 -11.76 -13.02 -1.73
C ASP A 270 -11.88 -14.54 -1.58
N LEU A 271 -10.82 -15.27 -1.91
CA LEU A 271 -10.78 -16.73 -1.81
C LEU A 271 -10.80 -17.25 -0.38
N GLY A 272 -10.69 -16.35 0.61
CA GLY A 272 -10.70 -16.67 2.04
C GLY A 272 -9.37 -17.21 2.58
N SER A 273 -9.31 -17.30 3.90
CA SER A 273 -8.11 -17.77 4.63
C SER A 273 -7.86 -19.27 4.46
N ASP A 274 -8.90 -20.05 4.22
CA ASP A 274 -8.85 -21.52 4.10
C ASP A 274 -8.46 -22.02 2.70
N TYR A 275 -8.31 -21.10 1.71
CA TYR A 275 -7.96 -21.45 0.33
C TYR A 275 -6.76 -22.37 0.21
N PHE A 276 -5.68 -22.06 0.93
CA PHE A 276 -4.45 -22.86 0.85
C PHE A 276 -4.58 -24.21 1.55
N GLU A 277 -5.39 -24.31 2.58
CA GLU A 277 -5.67 -25.57 3.27
C GLU A 277 -6.50 -26.51 2.36
N LYS A 278 -7.59 -25.98 1.80
CA LYS A 278 -8.42 -26.70 0.83
C LYS A 278 -7.61 -27.17 -0.38
N LYS A 279 -6.78 -26.28 -0.95
CA LYS A 279 -5.91 -26.60 -2.07
C LYS A 279 -4.85 -27.67 -1.70
N ASN A 280 -4.25 -27.58 -0.50
CA ASN A 280 -3.27 -28.55 -0.03
C ASN A 280 -3.92 -29.89 0.25
N HIS A 281 -5.11 -29.91 0.83
CA HIS A 281 -5.88 -31.14 1.05
C HIS A 281 -6.15 -31.85 -0.27
N LYS A 282 -6.68 -31.12 -1.27
CA LYS A 282 -6.92 -31.66 -2.62
C LYS A 282 -5.64 -32.20 -3.27
N ASN A 283 -4.54 -31.45 -3.20
CA ASN A 283 -3.26 -31.90 -3.77
C ASN A 283 -2.69 -33.13 -3.03
N LYS A 284 -2.80 -33.18 -1.70
CA LYS A 284 -2.40 -34.37 -0.91
C LYS A 284 -3.25 -35.56 -1.29
N LEU A 285 -4.54 -35.40 -1.42
CA LEU A 285 -5.48 -36.45 -1.84
C LEU A 285 -5.08 -37.00 -3.21
N VAL A 286 -4.91 -36.14 -4.21
CA VAL A 286 -4.49 -36.54 -5.56
C VAL A 286 -3.13 -37.25 -5.55
N SER A 287 -2.15 -36.74 -4.78
CA SER A 287 -0.82 -37.36 -4.69
C SER A 287 -0.87 -38.74 -4.00
N THR A 288 -1.75 -38.89 -3.01
CA THR A 288 -1.94 -40.17 -2.30
C THR A 288 -2.63 -41.20 -3.19
N LEU A 289 -3.64 -40.77 -3.95
CA LEU A 289 -4.31 -41.64 -4.94
C LEU A 289 -3.32 -42.14 -6.00
N LYS A 290 -2.52 -41.27 -6.61
CA LYS A 290 -1.47 -41.66 -7.54
C LYS A 290 -0.45 -42.63 -6.92
N ARG A 291 -0.14 -42.46 -5.65
CA ARG A 291 0.78 -43.36 -4.94
C ARG A 291 0.15 -44.72 -4.72
N LEU A 292 -1.13 -44.81 -4.41
CA LEU A 292 -1.88 -46.07 -4.31
C LEU A 292 -1.95 -46.79 -5.65
N GLU A 293 -2.25 -46.06 -6.76
CA GLU A 293 -2.22 -46.62 -8.11
C GLU A 293 -0.85 -47.22 -8.46
N ASN A 294 0.25 -46.54 -8.09
CA ASN A 294 1.61 -47.08 -8.30
C ASN A 294 1.90 -48.38 -7.51
N PHE A 295 1.17 -48.60 -6.42
CA PHE A 295 1.24 -49.87 -5.66
C PHE A 295 0.22 -50.93 -6.18
N GLY A 296 -0.46 -50.67 -7.32
CA GLY A 296 -1.44 -51.56 -7.88
C GLY A 296 -2.81 -51.57 -7.17
N ILE A 297 -3.04 -50.60 -6.29
CA ILE A 297 -4.30 -50.46 -5.56
C ILE A 297 -5.17 -49.42 -6.30
N THR A 298 -6.24 -49.88 -6.96
CA THR A 298 -7.23 -49.00 -7.62
C THR A 298 -8.45 -48.91 -6.73
N LEU A 299 -8.83 -47.67 -6.35
CA LEU A 299 -10.02 -47.42 -5.54
C LEU A 299 -11.26 -47.44 -6.44
N MET A 300 -12.30 -48.08 -5.95
CA MET A 300 -13.61 -48.11 -6.64
C MET A 300 -14.28 -46.71 -6.58
N PRO A 301 -15.12 -46.33 -7.56
CA PRO A 301 -15.79 -45.05 -7.61
C PRO A 301 -16.57 -44.69 -6.34
N GLU A 302 -17.15 -45.68 -5.68
CA GLU A 302 -17.89 -45.51 -4.40
C GLU A 302 -16.96 -45.10 -3.22
N GLN A 303 -15.73 -45.63 -3.21
CA GLN A 303 -14.71 -45.29 -2.20
C GLN A 303 -14.12 -43.90 -2.47
N LEU A 304 -13.99 -43.48 -3.73
CA LEU A 304 -13.59 -42.14 -4.11
C LEU A 304 -14.63 -41.09 -3.71
N ALA A 305 -15.91 -41.39 -3.79
CA ALA A 305 -16.99 -40.50 -3.38
C ALA A 305 -16.99 -40.23 -1.86
N GLN A 306 -16.55 -41.19 -1.03
CA GLN A 306 -16.46 -41.03 0.43
C GLN A 306 -15.23 -40.19 0.88
N VAL A 307 -14.24 -40.02 0.02
CA VAL A 307 -12.99 -39.26 0.33
C VAL A 307 -13.03 -37.83 -0.25
N ALA A 308 -14.02 -37.52 -1.09
CA ALA A 308 -14.14 -36.24 -1.80
C ALA A 308 -14.93 -35.13 -1.03
N PHE A 309 -15.21 -35.34 0.26
CA PHE A 309 -15.85 -34.34 1.14
C PHE A 309 -14.86 -33.59 2.01
#